data_980d16aad2430c6170b4b5978cb1477d
#
_entry.id   980d16aad2430c6170b4b5978cb1477d
#
_cell.length_a   1.000
_cell.length_b   1.000
_cell.length_c   1.000
_cell.angle_alpha   90.00
_cell.angle_beta   90.00
_cell.angle_gamma   90.00
#
_symmetry.space_group_name_H-M   'P 1'
#
loop_
_entity.id
_entity.type
_entity.pdbx_description
1 polymer ?
#
loop_
_entity_poly.entity_id
_entity_poly.type
_entity_poly.pdbx_seq_one_letter_code
_entity_poly.pdbx_strand_id
1 'polypeptide(L)'
;VVCWGGTVYGRTNVPALSDPKQVSLGGDHTCALDDSGVVCWGFNHIGQTDVPALSDPKQVSVGGDHTCALDDTGLVCWGDNTEGQTDVPALSDPTQVSVGDDHTCALDDTGVVCWGDNDYGQTDVPALRNPTQVSLGGLHTCAFDDTGVICWGRNRDGQTDVPALSNPTQVSLGRWHTCALDDTGVVCWGNN
;
A
#
# COMPACT_ATOMS: atom_id res chain seq x y z
N VAL A 1 8.84 5.85 -17.12
CA VAL A 1 8.04 6.50 -16.06
C VAL A 1 8.13 8.01 -16.23
N VAL A 2 7.01 8.72 -16.04
CA VAL A 2 6.96 10.18 -16.03
C VAL A 2 6.21 10.60 -14.77
N CYS A 3 6.83 11.45 -13.94
CA CYS A 3 6.25 11.99 -12.71
C CYS A 3 6.01 13.50 -12.86
N TRP A 4 4.93 14.00 -12.28
CA TRP A 4 4.59 15.42 -12.23
C TRP A 4 3.93 15.78 -10.89
N GLY A 5 3.83 17.07 -10.57
CA GLY A 5 3.28 17.56 -9.32
C GLY A 5 4.32 18.27 -8.46
N GLY A 6 4.22 18.11 -7.13
CA GLY A 6 5.17 18.72 -6.20
C GLY A 6 6.60 18.20 -6.38
N THR A 7 7.57 19.11 -6.46
CA THR A 7 8.99 18.77 -6.72
C THR A 7 9.85 18.76 -5.44
N VAL A 8 9.24 18.95 -4.27
CA VAL A 8 9.95 18.97 -2.98
C VAL A 8 10.66 17.63 -2.79
N TYR A 9 11.88 17.68 -2.28
CA TYR A 9 12.77 16.52 -2.07
C TYR A 9 13.11 15.71 -3.33
N GLY A 10 12.83 16.22 -4.53
CA GLY A 10 13.14 15.51 -5.78
C GLY A 10 12.26 14.30 -6.09
N ARG A 11 11.09 14.14 -5.43
CA ARG A 11 10.18 12.98 -5.61
C ARG A 11 9.63 12.82 -7.03
N THR A 12 9.73 13.86 -7.87
CA THR A 12 9.37 13.80 -9.30
C THR A 12 10.58 13.71 -10.23
N ASN A 13 11.81 13.67 -9.69
CA ASN A 13 13.03 13.54 -10.47
C ASN A 13 13.33 12.07 -10.75
N VAL A 14 12.66 11.50 -11.73
CA VAL A 14 12.78 10.08 -12.07
C VAL A 14 14.21 9.74 -12.47
N PRO A 15 14.88 8.79 -11.77
CA PRO A 15 16.21 8.32 -12.17
C PRO A 15 16.17 7.51 -13.47
N ALA A 16 17.34 7.11 -13.99
CA ALA A 16 17.40 6.16 -15.10
C ALA A 16 16.86 4.80 -14.64
N LEU A 17 15.86 4.27 -15.32
CA LEU A 17 15.22 2.96 -15.05
C LEU A 17 15.40 2.03 -16.26
N SER A 18 15.52 0.73 -16.00
CA SER A 18 15.66 -0.32 -17.02
C SER A 18 14.37 -1.14 -17.11
N ASP A 19 13.56 -0.89 -18.15
CA ASP A 19 12.27 -1.57 -18.37
C ASP A 19 11.35 -1.59 -17.13
N PRO A 20 10.89 -0.41 -16.65
CA PRO A 20 10.10 -0.31 -15.40
C PRO A 20 8.74 -1.00 -15.54
N LYS A 21 8.42 -1.88 -14.58
CA LYS A 21 7.21 -2.72 -14.54
C LYS A 21 6.17 -2.19 -13.55
N GLN A 22 6.61 -1.58 -12.45
CA GLN A 22 5.74 -1.03 -11.42
C GLN A 22 6.27 0.31 -10.93
N VAL A 23 5.38 1.20 -10.52
CA VAL A 23 5.68 2.41 -9.76
C VAL A 23 4.74 2.47 -8.56
N SER A 24 5.27 2.87 -7.42
CA SER A 24 4.51 3.11 -6.19
C SER A 24 4.89 4.46 -5.61
N LEU A 25 3.88 5.22 -5.18
CA LEU A 25 4.03 6.61 -4.73
C LEU A 25 3.62 6.70 -3.26
N GLY A 26 4.49 7.31 -2.47
CA GLY A 26 4.23 7.61 -1.07
C GLY A 26 4.00 9.10 -0.80
N GLY A 27 4.13 9.49 0.46
CA GLY A 27 4.03 10.88 0.89
C GLY A 27 5.07 11.77 0.22
N ASP A 28 6.35 11.47 0.41
CA ASP A 28 7.46 12.29 -0.06
C ASP A 28 8.55 11.52 -0.82
N HIS A 29 8.33 10.23 -1.12
CA HIS A 29 9.23 9.40 -1.91
C HIS A 29 8.47 8.51 -2.89
N THR A 30 9.19 7.97 -3.84
CA THR A 30 8.64 7.14 -4.93
C THR A 30 9.57 5.97 -5.15
N CYS A 31 9.03 4.80 -5.43
CA CYS A 31 9.80 3.64 -5.84
C CYS A 31 9.27 3.06 -7.16
N ALA A 32 10.16 2.49 -7.93
CA ALA A 32 9.85 1.71 -9.12
C ALA A 32 10.48 0.32 -9.01
N LEU A 33 9.81 -0.66 -9.57
CA LEU A 33 10.37 -1.98 -9.84
C LEU A 33 10.72 -2.04 -11.33
N ASP A 34 11.98 -2.34 -11.62
CA ASP A 34 12.49 -2.49 -12.98
C ASP A 34 13.34 -3.76 -13.11
N ASP A 35 13.98 -3.98 -14.26
CA ASP A 35 14.83 -5.15 -14.50
C ASP A 35 16.08 -5.22 -13.60
N SER A 36 16.49 -4.11 -12.98
CA SER A 36 17.59 -4.05 -12.02
C SER A 36 17.17 -4.31 -10.58
N GLY A 37 15.87 -4.36 -10.30
CA GLY A 37 15.28 -4.52 -8.98
C GLY A 37 14.45 -3.31 -8.56
N VAL A 38 14.42 -3.00 -7.26
CA VAL A 38 13.71 -1.82 -6.73
C VAL A 38 14.62 -0.60 -6.73
N VAL A 39 14.14 0.50 -7.29
CA VAL A 39 14.82 1.81 -7.32
C VAL A 39 13.92 2.83 -6.66
N CYS A 40 14.40 3.50 -5.60
CA CYS A 40 13.65 4.52 -4.86
C CYS A 40 14.32 5.89 -4.94
N TRP A 41 13.52 6.97 -4.92
CA TRP A 41 13.99 8.35 -4.94
C TRP A 41 13.02 9.28 -4.19
N GLY A 42 13.49 10.48 -3.86
CA GLY A 42 12.73 11.47 -3.10
C GLY A 42 13.31 11.70 -1.71
N PHE A 43 12.45 11.94 -0.72
CA PHE A 43 12.82 12.15 0.66
C PHE A 43 13.44 10.90 1.28
N ASN A 44 14.57 11.08 2.02
CA ASN A 44 15.33 9.96 2.61
C ASN A 44 15.92 10.30 3.99
N HIS A 45 15.15 10.98 4.85
CA HIS A 45 15.66 11.40 6.16
C HIS A 45 15.80 10.23 7.15
N ILE A 46 14.99 9.19 6.96
CA ILE A 46 14.92 8.01 7.84
C ILE A 46 15.19 6.70 7.08
N GLY A 47 15.87 6.79 5.92
CA GLY A 47 16.26 5.61 5.15
C GLY A 47 15.17 5.00 4.28
N GLN A 48 14.03 5.69 4.07
CA GLN A 48 12.90 5.16 3.31
C GLN A 48 13.19 4.88 1.83
N THR A 49 14.28 5.46 1.28
CA THR A 49 14.76 5.15 -0.08
C THR A 49 16.04 4.30 -0.10
N ASP A 50 16.57 3.89 1.06
CA ASP A 50 17.77 3.05 1.16
C ASP A 50 17.39 1.58 0.96
N VAL A 51 17.20 1.18 -0.29
CA VAL A 51 16.73 -0.17 -0.65
C VAL A 51 17.70 -1.24 -0.12
N PRO A 52 17.23 -2.18 0.73
CA PRO A 52 18.07 -3.27 1.22
C PRO A 52 18.38 -4.29 0.11
N ALA A 53 19.22 -5.29 0.40
CA ALA A 53 19.43 -6.40 -0.51
C ALA A 53 18.13 -7.19 -0.66
N LEU A 54 17.60 -7.31 -1.87
CA LEU A 54 16.40 -8.06 -2.21
C LEU A 54 16.74 -9.20 -3.18
N SER A 55 15.98 -10.29 -3.12
CA SER A 55 16.14 -11.47 -3.98
C SER A 55 14.99 -11.55 -4.98
N ASP A 56 15.19 -11.11 -6.23
CA ASP A 56 14.20 -11.11 -7.30
C ASP A 56 12.85 -10.47 -6.88
N PRO A 57 12.83 -9.16 -6.58
CA PRO A 57 11.62 -8.50 -6.08
C PRO A 57 10.48 -8.54 -7.10
N LYS A 58 9.26 -8.83 -6.60
CA LYS A 58 8.04 -9.01 -7.39
C LYS A 58 7.08 -7.82 -7.24
N GLN A 59 7.10 -7.15 -6.09
CA GLN A 59 6.22 -6.03 -5.79
C GLN A 59 6.94 -5.02 -4.90
N VAL A 60 6.66 -3.73 -5.08
CA VAL A 60 7.02 -2.66 -4.15
C VAL A 60 5.79 -1.85 -3.79
N SER A 61 5.66 -1.49 -2.53
CA SER A 61 4.60 -0.62 -2.02
C SER A 61 5.19 0.45 -1.09
N VAL A 62 4.75 1.69 -1.26
CA VAL A 62 5.33 2.87 -0.63
C VAL A 62 4.25 3.58 0.20
N GLY A 63 4.58 3.90 1.45
CA GLY A 63 3.69 4.56 2.39
C GLY A 63 4.04 6.03 2.66
N GLY A 64 3.71 6.51 3.85
CA GLY A 64 4.10 7.83 4.32
C GLY A 64 5.61 7.98 4.29
N ASP A 65 6.28 7.25 5.17
CA ASP A 65 7.72 7.32 5.38
C ASP A 65 8.39 5.93 5.48
N HIS A 66 7.73 4.88 5.00
CA HIS A 66 8.30 3.53 4.90
C HIS A 66 7.96 2.87 3.58
N THR A 67 8.71 1.85 3.24
CA THR A 67 8.63 1.10 1.99
C THR A 67 8.66 -0.38 2.29
N CYS A 68 7.87 -1.17 1.56
CA CYS A 68 7.92 -2.62 1.61
C CYS A 68 8.09 -3.20 0.21
N ALA A 69 8.83 -4.29 0.10
CA ALA A 69 8.95 -5.09 -1.11
C ALA A 69 8.72 -6.57 -0.83
N LEU A 70 8.00 -7.21 -1.72
CA LEU A 70 7.83 -8.66 -1.75
C LEU A 70 8.87 -9.24 -2.71
N ASP A 71 9.66 -10.17 -2.22
CA ASP A 71 10.70 -10.85 -3.00
C ASP A 71 10.64 -12.39 -2.83
N ASP A 72 11.57 -13.14 -3.40
CA ASP A 72 11.59 -14.61 -3.32
C ASP A 72 11.84 -15.15 -1.89
N THR A 73 12.28 -14.29 -0.96
CA THR A 73 12.50 -14.67 0.46
C THR A 73 11.32 -14.32 1.36
N GLY A 74 10.35 -13.56 0.85
CA GLY A 74 9.16 -13.09 1.56
C GLY A 74 9.01 -11.57 1.52
N LEU A 75 8.55 -10.97 2.60
CA LEU A 75 8.30 -9.53 2.70
C LEU A 75 9.42 -8.84 3.47
N VAL A 76 9.97 -7.76 2.91
CA VAL A 76 11.00 -6.91 3.51
C VAL A 76 10.49 -5.48 3.56
N CYS A 77 10.52 -4.85 4.74
CA CYS A 77 10.13 -3.45 4.93
C CYS A 77 11.28 -2.62 5.52
N TRP A 78 11.35 -1.33 5.17
CA TRP A 78 12.39 -0.40 5.64
C TRP A 78 11.88 1.05 5.68
N GLY A 79 12.65 1.93 6.32
CA GLY A 79 12.29 3.32 6.58
C GLY A 79 11.81 3.52 8.01
N ASP A 80 10.77 4.34 8.22
CA ASP A 80 10.22 4.60 9.55
C ASP A 80 9.65 3.34 10.21
N ASN A 81 9.94 3.21 11.52
CA ASN A 81 9.47 2.11 12.37
C ASN A 81 9.00 2.60 13.75
N THR A 82 8.55 3.84 13.84
CA THR A 82 8.13 4.43 15.14
C THR A 82 6.88 3.76 15.69
N GLU A 83 6.02 3.24 14.82
CA GLU A 83 4.79 2.52 15.17
C GLU A 83 4.89 0.99 14.93
N GLY A 84 6.10 0.49 14.63
CA GLY A 84 6.29 -0.93 14.31
C GLY A 84 5.86 -1.30 12.88
N GLN A 85 5.67 -0.33 12.00
CA GLN A 85 5.16 -0.54 10.64
C GLN A 85 6.11 -1.33 9.72
N THR A 86 7.40 -1.43 10.08
CA THR A 86 8.39 -2.26 9.37
C THR A 86 8.72 -3.57 10.09
N ASP A 87 8.12 -3.84 11.26
CA ASP A 87 8.31 -5.10 12.02
C ASP A 87 7.46 -6.21 11.41
N VAL A 88 7.88 -6.76 10.28
CA VAL A 88 7.13 -7.79 9.53
C VAL A 88 6.85 -9.01 10.42
N PRO A 89 5.57 -9.36 10.67
CA PRO A 89 5.22 -10.54 11.43
C PRO A 89 5.53 -11.83 10.65
N ALA A 90 5.36 -12.99 11.31
CA ALA A 90 5.43 -14.27 10.60
C ALA A 90 4.26 -14.36 9.60
N LEU A 91 4.56 -14.47 8.31
CA LEU A 91 3.61 -14.61 7.20
C LEU A 91 3.75 -16.00 6.55
N SER A 92 2.65 -16.49 5.97
CA SER A 92 2.62 -17.76 5.26
C SER A 92 2.43 -17.52 3.76
N ASP A 93 3.54 -17.57 3.01
CA ASP A 93 3.56 -17.38 1.55
C ASP A 93 2.85 -16.08 1.10
N PRO A 94 3.36 -14.89 1.49
CA PRO A 94 2.71 -13.63 1.19
C PRO A 94 2.71 -13.36 -0.32
N THR A 95 1.54 -12.95 -0.84
CA THR A 95 1.30 -12.73 -2.28
C THR A 95 1.07 -11.27 -2.63
N GLN A 96 0.75 -10.43 -1.64
CA GLN A 96 0.53 -8.99 -1.84
C GLN A 96 0.96 -8.22 -0.59
N VAL A 97 1.49 -7.01 -0.80
CA VAL A 97 1.69 -6.01 0.25
C VAL A 97 1.06 -4.68 -0.14
N SER A 98 0.50 -4.00 0.81
CA SER A 98 0.04 -2.61 0.69
C SER A 98 0.44 -1.82 1.93
N VAL A 99 0.81 -0.56 1.73
CA VAL A 99 1.43 0.30 2.75
C VAL A 99 0.62 1.59 2.88
N GLY A 100 0.27 1.96 4.12
CA GLY A 100 -0.43 3.19 4.49
C GLY A 100 0.54 4.31 4.94
N ASP A 101 0.04 5.31 5.69
CA ASP A 101 0.95 6.32 6.25
C ASP A 101 1.90 5.65 7.26
N ASP A 102 1.38 4.95 8.29
CA ASP A 102 2.14 4.34 9.39
C ASP A 102 1.68 2.90 9.72
N HIS A 103 1.02 2.22 8.77
CA HIS A 103 0.63 0.82 8.91
C HIS A 103 0.87 0.06 7.61
N THR A 104 0.98 -1.25 7.73
CA THR A 104 1.27 -2.17 6.62
C THR A 104 0.30 -3.33 6.68
N CYS A 105 -0.18 -3.80 5.54
CA CYS A 105 -0.91 -5.06 5.44
C CYS A 105 -0.32 -5.93 4.34
N ALA A 106 -0.34 -7.24 4.58
CA ALA A 106 -0.03 -8.26 3.60
C ALA A 106 -1.22 -9.20 3.42
N LEU A 107 -1.36 -9.74 2.23
CA LEU A 107 -2.23 -10.87 1.94
C LEU A 107 -1.35 -12.11 1.83
N ASP A 108 -1.65 -13.12 2.63
CA ASP A 108 -0.95 -14.40 2.66
C ASP A 108 -1.95 -15.58 2.62
N ASP A 109 -1.48 -16.82 2.71
CA ASP A 109 -2.32 -18.01 2.70
C ASP A 109 -3.35 -18.07 3.84
N THR A 110 -3.15 -17.31 4.91
CA THR A 110 -4.08 -17.26 6.06
C THR A 110 -5.11 -16.15 5.94
N GLY A 111 -4.92 -15.23 4.99
CA GLY A 111 -5.79 -14.06 4.73
C GLY A 111 -5.03 -12.74 4.81
N VAL A 112 -5.70 -11.69 5.29
CA VAL A 112 -5.07 -10.36 5.48
C VAL A 112 -4.46 -10.27 6.87
N VAL A 113 -3.20 -9.88 6.94
CA VAL A 113 -2.46 -9.60 8.18
C VAL A 113 -2.00 -8.14 8.15
N CYS A 114 -2.33 -7.37 9.19
CA CYS A 114 -1.98 -5.94 9.29
C CYS A 114 -1.18 -5.65 10.57
N TRP A 115 -0.28 -4.67 10.51
CA TRP A 115 0.56 -4.24 11.64
C TRP A 115 0.97 -2.76 11.52
N GLY A 116 1.57 -2.22 12.56
CA GLY A 116 1.92 -0.80 12.67
C GLY A 116 0.88 -0.03 13.48
N ASP A 117 0.70 1.26 13.16
CA ASP A 117 -0.26 2.14 13.84
C ASP A 117 -1.69 1.60 13.82
N ASN A 118 -2.35 1.67 14.98
CA ASN A 118 -3.73 1.20 15.18
C ASN A 118 -4.61 2.19 15.98
N ASP A 119 -4.28 3.47 15.98
CA ASP A 119 -5.03 4.49 16.75
C ASP A 119 -6.50 4.63 16.30
N TYR A 120 -6.79 4.22 15.08
CA TYR A 120 -8.13 4.25 14.48
C TYR A 120 -8.71 2.86 14.19
N GLY A 121 -8.04 1.79 14.60
CA GLY A 121 -8.45 0.42 14.29
C GLY A 121 -8.09 0.00 12.84
N GLN A 122 -7.13 0.67 12.20
CA GLN A 122 -6.75 0.39 10.81
C GLN A 122 -6.05 -0.95 10.62
N THR A 123 -5.53 -1.53 11.69
CA THR A 123 -4.95 -2.90 11.69
C THR A 123 -5.88 -3.96 12.30
N ASP A 124 -7.08 -3.58 12.78
CA ASP A 124 -8.07 -4.52 13.32
C ASP A 124 -8.84 -5.21 12.19
N VAL A 125 -8.21 -6.18 11.55
CA VAL A 125 -8.77 -6.90 10.38
C VAL A 125 -10.11 -7.55 10.74
N PRO A 126 -11.22 -7.20 10.06
CA PRO A 126 -12.51 -7.82 10.30
C PRO A 126 -12.55 -9.26 9.76
N ALA A 127 -13.62 -9.99 10.04
CA ALA A 127 -13.81 -11.31 9.44
C ALA A 127 -14.00 -11.17 7.92
N LEU A 128 -13.05 -11.68 7.14
CA LEU A 128 -13.06 -11.70 5.68
C LEU A 128 -13.31 -13.11 5.14
N ARG A 129 -13.85 -13.20 3.91
CA ARG A 129 -14.12 -14.47 3.23
C ARG A 129 -13.30 -14.55 1.94
N ASN A 130 -12.25 -15.37 1.95
CA ASN A 130 -11.35 -15.55 0.78
C ASN A 130 -10.90 -14.18 0.23
N PRO A 131 -10.20 -13.32 1.00
CA PRO A 131 -9.75 -12.04 0.51
C PRO A 131 -8.77 -12.21 -0.65
N THR A 132 -8.93 -11.38 -1.68
CA THR A 132 -8.11 -11.44 -2.92
C THR A 132 -7.34 -10.17 -3.17
N GLN A 133 -7.63 -9.10 -2.44
CA GLN A 133 -6.92 -7.83 -2.53
C GLN A 133 -6.97 -7.11 -1.18
N VAL A 134 -5.87 -6.44 -0.82
CA VAL A 134 -5.83 -5.45 0.26
C VAL A 134 -5.27 -4.13 -0.30
N SER A 135 -5.83 -3.00 0.11
CA SER A 135 -5.38 -1.67 -0.28
C SER A 135 -5.47 -0.72 0.91
N LEU A 136 -4.45 0.09 1.11
CA LEU A 136 -4.31 0.99 2.25
C LEU A 136 -4.38 2.44 1.82
N GLY A 137 -5.12 3.22 2.60
CA GLY A 137 -5.07 4.68 2.59
C GLY A 137 -4.13 5.20 3.68
N GLY A 138 -4.20 6.49 4.02
CA GLY A 138 -3.36 7.02 5.09
C GLY A 138 -3.61 6.30 6.42
N LEU A 139 -4.86 6.25 6.88
CA LEU A 139 -5.27 5.71 8.18
C LEU A 139 -6.50 4.79 8.09
N HIS A 140 -6.76 4.21 6.93
CA HIS A 140 -7.85 3.24 6.72
C HIS A 140 -7.39 2.17 5.75
N THR A 141 -8.05 1.05 5.81
CA THR A 141 -7.73 -0.16 5.04
C THR A 141 -9.00 -0.67 4.38
N CYS A 142 -8.90 -1.16 3.15
CA CYS A 142 -9.96 -1.91 2.50
C CYS A 142 -9.42 -3.24 1.98
N ALA A 143 -10.27 -4.26 2.04
CA ALA A 143 -10.05 -5.55 1.38
C ALA A 143 -11.18 -5.83 0.39
N PHE A 144 -10.86 -6.60 -0.62
CA PHE A 144 -11.83 -7.18 -1.53
C PHE A 144 -11.92 -8.69 -1.25
N ASP A 145 -13.11 -9.17 -0.93
CA ASP A 145 -13.38 -10.56 -0.62
C ASP A 145 -14.62 -11.10 -1.38
N ASP A 146 -15.04 -12.34 -1.12
CA ASP A 146 -16.22 -12.96 -1.76
C ASP A 146 -17.52 -12.17 -1.56
N THR A 147 -17.60 -11.25 -0.59
CA THR A 147 -18.77 -10.41 -0.32
C THR A 147 -18.70 -9.03 -0.94
N GLY A 148 -17.55 -8.65 -1.50
CA GLY A 148 -17.26 -7.36 -2.12
C GLY A 148 -16.19 -6.56 -1.39
N VAL A 149 -16.32 -5.23 -1.36
CA VAL A 149 -15.38 -4.33 -0.69
C VAL A 149 -15.76 -4.16 0.77
N ILE A 150 -14.81 -4.38 1.68
CA ILE A 150 -14.94 -4.17 3.12
C ILE A 150 -13.85 -3.18 3.54
N CYS A 151 -14.22 -2.10 4.23
CA CYS A 151 -13.28 -1.07 4.69
C CYS A 151 -13.37 -0.88 6.20
N TRP A 152 -12.22 -0.57 6.84
CA TRP A 152 -12.12 -0.32 8.28
C TRP A 152 -11.03 0.70 8.60
N GLY A 153 -10.93 1.10 9.87
CA GLY A 153 -10.02 2.13 10.34
C GLY A 153 -10.68 3.50 10.44
N ARG A 154 -9.92 4.57 10.20
CA ARG A 154 -10.42 5.95 10.31
C ARG A 154 -11.60 6.20 9.36
N ASN A 155 -12.68 6.80 9.91
CA ASN A 155 -13.92 7.10 9.16
C ASN A 155 -14.50 8.50 9.44
N ARG A 156 -13.65 9.50 9.65
CA ARG A 156 -14.14 10.87 9.94
C ARG A 156 -14.75 11.56 8.74
N ASP A 157 -14.34 11.16 7.55
CA ASP A 157 -14.75 11.74 6.28
C ASP A 157 -15.64 10.78 5.46
N GLY A 158 -16.09 9.66 6.06
CA GLY A 158 -16.88 8.63 5.40
C GLY A 158 -16.07 7.72 4.48
N GLN A 159 -14.73 7.68 4.63
CA GLN A 159 -13.84 6.90 3.77
C GLN A 159 -14.00 5.38 3.87
N THR A 160 -14.60 4.88 4.95
CA THR A 160 -14.93 3.46 5.12
C THR A 160 -16.42 3.15 4.92
N ASP A 161 -17.26 4.16 4.61
CA ASP A 161 -18.69 3.97 4.35
C ASP A 161 -18.92 3.49 2.92
N VAL A 162 -18.65 2.21 2.66
CA VAL A 162 -18.74 1.61 1.33
C VAL A 162 -20.16 1.79 0.76
N PRO A 163 -20.33 2.48 -0.39
CA PRO A 163 -21.65 2.65 -1.00
C PRO A 163 -22.12 1.35 -1.65
N ALA A 164 -23.36 1.33 -2.13
CA ALA A 164 -23.84 0.22 -2.96
C ALA A 164 -23.01 0.15 -4.25
N LEU A 165 -22.32 -0.95 -4.47
CA LEU A 165 -21.50 -1.24 -5.66
C LEU A 165 -22.14 -2.36 -6.49
N SER A 166 -21.98 -2.31 -7.81
CA SER A 166 -22.47 -3.33 -8.74
C SER A 166 -21.32 -4.16 -9.28
N ASN A 167 -21.14 -5.38 -8.77
CA ASN A 167 -20.05 -6.28 -9.15
C ASN A 167 -18.66 -5.58 -9.12
N PRO A 168 -18.21 -5.07 -7.97
CA PRO A 168 -16.90 -4.42 -7.89
C PRO A 168 -15.77 -5.40 -8.24
N THR A 169 -14.74 -4.89 -8.92
CA THR A 169 -13.60 -5.70 -9.39
C THR A 169 -12.26 -5.22 -8.86
N GLN A 170 -12.19 -3.99 -8.35
CA GLN A 170 -10.97 -3.40 -7.83
C GLN A 170 -11.29 -2.32 -6.80
N VAL A 171 -10.44 -2.20 -5.79
CA VAL A 171 -10.45 -1.07 -4.84
C VAL A 171 -9.07 -0.42 -4.79
N SER A 172 -9.03 0.90 -4.68
CA SER A 172 -7.81 1.68 -4.53
C SER A 172 -8.07 2.86 -3.58
N LEU A 173 -7.14 3.10 -2.69
CA LEU A 173 -7.28 4.10 -1.66
C LEU A 173 -6.33 5.27 -1.89
N GLY A 174 -6.85 6.47 -1.73
CA GLY A 174 -6.05 7.66 -1.50
C GLY A 174 -5.85 7.88 0.00
N ARG A 175 -5.17 8.95 0.38
CA ARG A 175 -4.87 9.21 1.79
C ARG A 175 -6.15 9.31 2.64
N TRP A 176 -7.23 9.93 2.10
CA TRP A 176 -8.46 10.25 2.84
C TRP A 176 -9.74 9.86 2.10
N HIS A 177 -9.64 9.15 0.98
CA HIS A 177 -10.77 8.71 0.17
C HIS A 177 -10.53 7.30 -0.36
N THR A 178 -11.58 6.67 -0.81
CA THR A 178 -11.58 5.32 -1.39
C THR A 178 -12.27 5.37 -2.75
N CYS A 179 -11.76 4.64 -3.72
CA CYS A 179 -12.40 4.43 -5.02
C CYS A 179 -12.49 2.94 -5.32
N ALA A 180 -13.60 2.53 -5.91
CA ALA A 180 -13.78 1.18 -6.47
C ALA A 180 -14.14 1.27 -7.95
N LEU A 181 -13.74 0.26 -8.69
CA LEU A 181 -14.19 0.02 -10.05
C LEU A 181 -15.28 -1.04 -10.02
N ASP A 182 -16.47 -0.70 -10.57
CA ASP A 182 -17.60 -1.60 -10.67
C ASP A 182 -18.21 -1.57 -12.10
N ASP A 183 -19.33 -2.29 -12.33
CA ASP A 183 -20.00 -2.34 -13.64
C ASP A 183 -20.48 -0.95 -14.14
N THR A 184 -20.64 0.04 -13.24
CA THR A 184 -21.07 1.39 -13.58
C THR A 184 -19.91 2.33 -13.86
N GLY A 185 -18.67 1.92 -13.56
CA GLY A 185 -17.45 2.70 -13.71
C GLY A 185 -16.73 2.92 -12.39
N VAL A 186 -16.08 4.06 -12.21
CA VAL A 186 -15.37 4.40 -10.98
C VAL A 186 -16.31 5.10 -10.00
N VAL A 187 -16.42 4.55 -8.81
CA VAL A 187 -17.19 5.11 -7.68
C VAL A 187 -16.21 5.49 -6.57
N CYS A 188 -16.22 6.75 -6.14
CA CYS A 188 -15.33 7.23 -5.07
C CYS A 188 -16.15 7.80 -3.91
N TRP A 189 -15.63 7.65 -2.67
CA TRP A 189 -16.22 8.17 -1.44
C TRP A 189 -15.15 8.56 -0.43
N GLY A 190 -15.56 9.26 0.63
CA GLY A 190 -14.65 9.83 1.63
C GLY A 190 -14.42 11.33 1.39
N ASN A 191 -13.21 11.81 1.69
CA ASN A 191 -12.86 13.22 1.56
C ASN A 191 -12.74 13.63 0.08
N ASN A 192 -13.48 14.68 -0.30
CA ASN A 192 -13.48 15.27 -1.65
C ASN A 192 -12.69 16.59 -1.69
#